data_1c7c786dfbde4d5c2d7c822a5036810d
#
_entry.id   1c7c786dfbde4d5c2d7c822a5036810d
#
_cell.length_a   1.000
_cell.length_b   1.000
_cell.length_c   1.000
_cell.angle_alpha   90.00
_cell.angle_beta   90.00
_cell.angle_gamma   90.00
#
_symmetry.space_group_name_H-M   'P 1'
#
loop_
_entity.id
_entity.type
_entity.pdbx_description
1 polymer ?
#
loop_
_entity_poly.entity_id
_entity_poly.type
_entity_poly.pdbx_seq_one_letter_code
_entity_poly.pdbx_strand_id
1 'polypeptide(L)'
;AVPTTVHCDHLIQAATGAAADLVAAEETNKEVYDFLRSAAMKYGMGFWKPGSGIIHQVVYENYACPGTMMVGTDSHTPNAGGMGTIAIGVGGADAVDVMTNQPFMTKMPKLVGIKLTGKLSGWTSAKDVILRVATMLTVKGGTGKIVEYFGEGARNMSATSKGTITNMGAEIGATTSTFGYDDMMDPYLRATDRGPIADLCKQYAEQLRSDASVEADPGKYYDEVHEIDLNTLEPHIVGPHTPDLGRTVSAMSAEVDEKGYPEKLSAALIGSCTNSSYEDMTRSVSLVRQAKAAGIKAQTSLLVTPGSETIYQTIKRDGILQEFEDAGATVLANACGPCIGQWKRDDMKKGDKNSILTSYNRNFAKRNDGNPETLGFISSPELVVAMAFGGSMKFNPLTDSLKDKDGNDFKFQPPAGEVLPPNGYTPQDAGYEVPTMSGEVVISPTSERLSFLEPFAKQDPAKDYQDLPVLFKAKGKCTTDHISQAGPWLKFRGHLDNISNNMFLGATNAFHPETGSGNNPVTGEENQELNKIARNLRDQGLGWVAFADENVGEGSSREHAAMEPRHMGCRAFVANSYARIFEANLKKQAVLPFTFADKADYDK
;
A
#
# COMPACT_ATOMS: atom_id res chain seq x y z
N ALA A 1 -23.72 16.70 2.11
CA ALA A 1 -22.88 15.59 1.65
C ALA A 1 -21.53 15.65 2.35
N VAL A 2 -20.94 14.52 2.66
CA VAL A 2 -19.59 14.45 3.20
C VAL A 2 -18.60 14.80 2.10
N PRO A 3 -17.60 15.69 2.32
CA PRO A 3 -16.58 16.00 1.33
C PRO A 3 -15.90 14.71 0.84
N THR A 4 -15.86 14.54 -0.48
CA THR A 4 -15.35 13.32 -1.11
C THR A 4 -14.49 13.65 -2.32
N THR A 5 -13.45 12.86 -2.57
CA THR A 5 -12.57 13.02 -3.73
C THR A 5 -12.37 11.68 -4.44
N VAL A 6 -12.11 11.75 -5.75
CA VAL A 6 -11.81 10.62 -6.63
C VAL A 6 -10.41 10.82 -7.20
N HIS A 7 -9.61 9.76 -7.21
CA HIS A 7 -8.20 9.77 -7.63
C HIS A 7 -7.93 8.69 -8.68
N CYS A 8 -7.00 8.95 -9.61
CA CYS A 8 -6.74 8.14 -10.80
C CYS A 8 -5.31 7.56 -10.86
N ASP A 9 -4.75 7.12 -9.73
CA ASP A 9 -3.35 6.72 -9.61
C ASP A 9 -3.04 5.22 -9.80
N HIS A 10 -4.04 4.37 -10.07
CA HIS A 10 -3.86 2.92 -10.12
C HIS A 10 -3.72 2.32 -11.53
N LEU A 11 -4.01 3.05 -12.59
CA LEU A 11 -4.04 2.52 -13.95
C LEU A 11 -2.93 3.06 -14.86
N ILE A 12 -1.84 3.56 -14.28
CA ILE A 12 -0.68 4.05 -15.03
C ILE A 12 0.42 2.98 -14.93
N GLN A 13 0.74 2.34 -16.07
CA GLN A 13 1.76 1.30 -16.14
C GLN A 13 3.13 1.92 -16.35
N ALA A 14 4.08 1.59 -15.50
CA ALA A 14 5.49 1.94 -15.67
C ALA A 14 6.12 1.05 -16.76
N ALA A 15 6.64 1.69 -17.80
CA ALA A 15 7.30 1.00 -18.91
C ALA A 15 8.50 1.78 -19.47
N THR A 16 8.32 3.06 -19.81
CA THR A 16 9.32 3.87 -20.52
C THR A 16 9.78 5.06 -19.69
N GLY A 17 8.88 5.68 -18.94
CA GLY A 17 9.12 6.87 -18.13
C GLY A 17 7.90 7.78 -18.04
N ALA A 18 7.93 8.75 -17.12
CA ALA A 18 6.77 9.49 -16.64
C ALA A 18 5.85 10.03 -17.75
N ALA A 19 6.38 10.81 -18.69
CA ALA A 19 5.56 11.48 -19.71
C ALA A 19 4.93 10.48 -20.69
N ALA A 20 5.71 9.51 -21.18
CA ALA A 20 5.23 8.53 -22.15
C ALA A 20 4.22 7.57 -21.51
N ASP A 21 4.48 7.14 -20.28
CA ASP A 21 3.60 6.22 -19.56
C ASP A 21 2.25 6.88 -19.21
N LEU A 22 2.25 8.18 -18.89
CA LEU A 22 1.01 8.94 -18.63
C LEU A 22 0.16 9.08 -19.89
N VAL A 23 0.75 9.46 -21.03
CA VAL A 23 0.04 9.57 -22.32
C VAL A 23 -0.57 8.21 -22.70
N ALA A 24 0.22 7.14 -22.61
CA ALA A 24 -0.27 5.79 -22.89
C ALA A 24 -1.43 5.36 -21.97
N ALA A 25 -1.37 5.76 -20.68
CA ALA A 25 -2.44 5.47 -19.73
C ALA A 25 -3.72 6.25 -20.04
N GLU A 26 -3.61 7.55 -20.38
CA GLU A 26 -4.77 8.39 -20.75
C GLU A 26 -5.49 7.86 -22.00
N GLU A 27 -4.74 7.41 -23.00
CA GLU A 27 -5.31 6.80 -24.19
C GLU A 27 -5.96 5.44 -23.89
N THR A 28 -5.21 4.54 -23.24
CA THR A 28 -5.65 3.16 -22.99
C THR A 28 -6.81 3.09 -21.99
N ASN A 29 -6.85 3.98 -21.00
CA ASN A 29 -7.84 3.98 -19.93
C ASN A 29 -8.89 5.09 -20.06
N LYS A 30 -8.97 5.74 -21.21
CA LYS A 30 -9.85 6.89 -21.42
C LYS A 30 -11.28 6.65 -20.94
N GLU A 31 -11.90 5.53 -21.30
CA GLU A 31 -13.28 5.24 -20.88
C GLU A 31 -13.44 5.15 -19.35
N VAL A 32 -12.44 4.63 -18.64
CA VAL A 32 -12.47 4.53 -17.18
C VAL A 32 -12.29 5.89 -16.54
N TYR A 33 -11.39 6.72 -17.06
CA TYR A 33 -11.20 8.09 -16.56
C TYR A 33 -12.41 8.97 -16.84
N ASP A 34 -13.03 8.84 -18.03
CA ASP A 34 -14.28 9.53 -18.37
C ASP A 34 -15.43 9.11 -17.43
N PHE A 35 -15.54 7.82 -17.12
CA PHE A 35 -16.50 7.31 -16.13
C PHE A 35 -16.26 7.93 -14.75
N LEU A 36 -15.04 7.85 -14.23
CA LEU A 36 -14.70 8.38 -12.91
C LEU A 36 -14.97 9.88 -12.83
N ARG A 37 -14.58 10.63 -13.87
CA ARG A 37 -14.83 12.06 -13.97
C ARG A 37 -16.33 12.38 -14.02
N SER A 38 -17.09 11.68 -14.86
CA SER A 38 -18.54 11.92 -14.98
C SER A 38 -19.28 11.61 -13.68
N ALA A 39 -18.90 10.54 -12.99
CA ALA A 39 -19.44 10.20 -11.67
C ALA A 39 -19.07 11.28 -10.62
N ALA A 40 -17.80 11.70 -10.60
CA ALA A 40 -17.35 12.76 -9.70
C ALA A 40 -18.14 14.05 -9.91
N MET A 41 -18.32 14.49 -11.15
CA MET A 41 -19.10 15.70 -11.50
C MET A 41 -20.56 15.57 -11.07
N LYS A 42 -21.21 14.43 -11.37
CA LYS A 42 -22.62 14.20 -11.05
C LYS A 42 -22.89 14.19 -9.54
N TYR A 43 -22.03 13.54 -8.77
CA TYR A 43 -22.25 13.34 -7.33
C TYR A 43 -21.54 14.37 -6.44
N GLY A 44 -20.92 15.39 -7.02
CA GLY A 44 -20.29 16.48 -6.27
C GLY A 44 -18.99 16.06 -5.56
N MET A 45 -18.22 15.19 -6.18
CA MET A 45 -16.93 14.74 -5.67
C MET A 45 -15.79 15.49 -6.38
N GLY A 46 -14.80 15.96 -5.65
CA GLY A 46 -13.58 16.51 -6.24
C GLY A 46 -12.86 15.46 -7.07
N PHE A 47 -12.37 15.83 -8.25
CA PHE A 47 -11.72 14.89 -9.16
C PHE A 47 -10.25 15.24 -9.37
N TRP A 48 -9.38 14.29 -9.04
CA TRP A 48 -7.94 14.37 -9.28
C TRP A 48 -7.58 13.54 -10.51
N LYS A 49 -7.12 14.22 -11.57
CA LYS A 49 -6.81 13.65 -12.88
C LYS A 49 -5.68 12.61 -12.82
N PRO A 50 -5.56 11.73 -13.84
CA PRO A 50 -4.35 10.94 -14.03
C PRO A 50 -3.08 11.81 -14.01
N GLY A 51 -2.03 11.36 -13.32
CA GLY A 51 -0.79 12.13 -13.18
C GLY A 51 -0.75 13.17 -12.06
N SER A 52 -1.90 13.49 -11.43
CA SER A 52 -1.93 14.43 -10.28
C SER A 52 -1.08 13.94 -9.10
N GLY A 53 -0.97 12.65 -8.92
CA GLY A 53 -0.18 12.05 -7.85
C GLY A 53 -0.79 10.79 -7.28
N ILE A 54 -0.03 10.15 -6.42
CA ILE A 54 -0.47 9.01 -5.62
C ILE A 54 -1.47 9.52 -4.59
N ILE A 55 -2.65 8.89 -4.50
CA ILE A 55 -3.76 9.35 -3.65
C ILE A 55 -3.31 9.80 -2.25
N HIS A 56 -2.46 9.02 -1.56
CA HIS A 56 -2.10 9.31 -0.17
C HIS A 56 -1.16 10.53 -0.05
N GLN A 57 -0.35 10.82 -1.06
CA GLN A 57 0.45 12.05 -1.11
C GLN A 57 -0.43 13.26 -1.39
N VAL A 58 -1.33 13.16 -2.37
CA VAL A 58 -2.32 14.22 -2.67
C VAL A 58 -3.19 14.52 -1.44
N VAL A 59 -3.67 13.48 -0.74
CA VAL A 59 -4.45 13.63 0.49
C VAL A 59 -3.62 14.27 1.61
N TYR A 60 -2.37 13.89 1.75
CA TYR A 60 -1.47 14.43 2.76
C TYR A 60 -1.18 15.92 2.56
N GLU A 61 -0.99 16.32 1.30
CA GLU A 61 -0.73 17.70 0.89
C GLU A 61 -1.97 18.61 1.01
N ASN A 62 -3.19 18.08 0.85
CA ASN A 62 -4.38 18.91 0.67
C ASN A 62 -5.45 18.75 1.76
N TYR A 63 -5.58 17.59 2.41
CA TYR A 63 -6.74 17.28 3.25
C TYR A 63 -6.39 16.82 4.66
N ALA A 64 -5.29 16.09 4.85
CA ALA A 64 -4.93 15.54 6.15
C ALA A 64 -4.58 16.66 7.15
N CYS A 65 -5.22 16.66 8.32
CA CYS A 65 -4.92 17.61 9.38
C CYS A 65 -5.32 17.05 10.75
N PRO A 66 -4.69 17.53 11.84
CA PRO A 66 -4.97 17.05 13.18
C PRO A 66 -6.42 17.20 13.60
N GLY A 67 -6.94 16.20 14.33
CA GLY A 67 -8.27 16.21 14.89
C GLY A 67 -9.41 15.88 13.90
N THR A 68 -9.08 15.46 12.68
CA THR A 68 -10.07 15.05 11.68
C THR A 68 -10.20 13.53 11.59
N MET A 69 -11.29 13.07 10.94
CA MET A 69 -11.51 11.66 10.60
C MET A 69 -11.71 11.52 9.10
N MET A 70 -11.14 10.47 8.52
CA MET A 70 -11.19 10.16 7.11
C MET A 70 -11.39 8.66 6.88
N VAL A 71 -12.19 8.31 5.87
CA VAL A 71 -12.23 6.95 5.33
C VAL A 71 -11.81 6.97 3.86
N GLY A 72 -11.15 5.92 3.40
CA GLY A 72 -10.73 5.80 2.01
C GLY A 72 -10.72 4.36 1.54
N THR A 73 -11.01 4.15 0.26
CA THR A 73 -11.10 2.81 -0.34
C THR A 73 -9.74 2.21 -0.69
N ASP A 74 -8.67 2.83 -0.29
CA ASP A 74 -7.32 2.25 -0.31
C ASP A 74 -6.85 1.91 1.11
N SER A 75 -6.13 0.79 1.25
CA SER A 75 -5.67 0.28 2.54
C SER A 75 -4.62 1.17 3.21
N HIS A 76 -3.91 2.02 2.44
CA HIS A 76 -2.91 2.96 2.97
C HIS A 76 -3.50 4.33 3.35
N THR A 77 -4.83 4.47 3.41
CA THR A 77 -5.50 5.65 3.97
C THR A 77 -4.93 6.06 5.34
N PRO A 78 -4.50 5.14 6.23
CA PRO A 78 -3.81 5.48 7.48
C PRO A 78 -2.58 6.37 7.35
N ASN A 79 -2.02 6.56 6.14
CA ASN A 79 -0.96 7.53 5.87
C ASN A 79 -1.28 8.92 6.47
N ALA A 80 -2.52 9.36 6.37
CA ALA A 80 -2.98 10.65 6.91
C ALA A 80 -2.88 10.74 8.45
N GLY A 81 -2.73 9.62 9.15
CA GLY A 81 -2.49 9.56 10.59
C GLY A 81 -1.17 10.20 11.02
N GLY A 82 -0.20 10.33 10.11
CA GLY A 82 1.01 11.10 10.33
C GLY A 82 0.77 12.60 10.58
N MET A 83 -0.38 13.11 10.13
CA MET A 83 -0.89 14.46 10.41
C MET A 83 -1.96 14.48 11.51
N GLY A 84 -2.06 13.45 12.36
CA GLY A 84 -3.04 13.41 13.44
C GLY A 84 -4.49 13.21 13.00
N THR A 85 -4.72 12.70 11.79
CA THR A 85 -6.03 12.30 11.27
C THR A 85 -6.35 10.87 11.69
N ILE A 86 -7.55 10.59 12.16
CA ILE A 86 -8.03 9.20 12.31
C ILE A 86 -8.47 8.71 10.92
N ALA A 87 -7.54 8.07 10.23
CA ALA A 87 -7.70 7.69 8.83
C ALA A 87 -7.82 6.18 8.68
N ILE A 88 -8.93 5.71 8.11
CA ILE A 88 -9.29 4.29 8.10
C ILE A 88 -9.49 3.81 6.66
N GLY A 89 -8.77 2.76 6.27
CA GLY A 89 -9.02 2.05 5.01
C GLY A 89 -10.30 1.20 5.09
N VAL A 90 -11.17 1.32 4.10
CA VAL A 90 -12.49 0.67 4.05
C VAL A 90 -12.75 0.06 2.67
N GLY A 91 -13.81 -0.72 2.55
CA GLY A 91 -14.35 -1.14 1.25
C GLY A 91 -15.22 -0.06 0.59
N GLY A 92 -15.54 -0.24 -0.69
CA GLY A 92 -16.37 0.72 -1.44
C GLY A 92 -17.75 0.91 -0.87
N ALA A 93 -18.40 -0.15 -0.37
CA ALA A 93 -19.74 -0.05 0.23
C ALA A 93 -19.74 0.79 1.53
N ASP A 94 -18.72 0.63 2.39
CA ASP A 94 -18.56 1.47 3.56
C ASP A 94 -18.33 2.95 3.18
N ALA A 95 -17.53 3.19 2.12
CA ALA A 95 -17.31 4.54 1.61
C ALA A 95 -18.62 5.18 1.11
N VAL A 96 -19.46 4.44 0.39
CA VAL A 96 -20.77 4.91 -0.08
C VAL A 96 -21.69 5.25 1.09
N ASP A 97 -21.70 4.44 2.14
CA ASP A 97 -22.47 4.75 3.36
C ASP A 97 -22.05 6.10 3.95
N VAL A 98 -20.73 6.33 4.10
CA VAL A 98 -20.20 7.61 4.60
C VAL A 98 -20.53 8.77 3.65
N MET A 99 -20.37 8.59 2.33
CA MET A 99 -20.70 9.61 1.32
C MET A 99 -22.18 10.02 1.40
N THR A 100 -23.06 9.09 1.73
CA THR A 100 -24.51 9.31 1.90
C THR A 100 -24.90 9.71 3.32
N ASN A 101 -23.91 10.02 4.17
CA ASN A 101 -24.08 10.44 5.57
C ASN A 101 -24.74 9.36 6.45
N GLN A 102 -24.49 8.08 6.14
CA GLN A 102 -24.84 6.98 7.03
C GLN A 102 -23.74 6.79 8.09
N PRO A 103 -24.08 6.28 9.28
CA PRO A 103 -23.09 6.01 10.31
C PRO A 103 -22.04 4.98 9.84
N PHE A 104 -20.76 5.29 10.03
CA PHE A 104 -19.70 4.31 9.88
C PHE A 104 -19.59 3.45 11.13
N MET A 105 -19.98 2.18 10.99
CA MET A 105 -19.98 1.23 12.10
C MET A 105 -18.68 0.44 12.15
N THR A 106 -17.99 0.49 13.28
CA THR A 106 -16.79 -0.31 13.52
C THR A 106 -16.80 -0.90 14.93
N LYS A 107 -16.20 -2.08 15.10
CA LYS A 107 -15.95 -2.63 16.43
C LYS A 107 -14.96 -1.72 17.16
N MET A 108 -15.21 -1.40 18.43
CA MET A 108 -14.28 -0.61 19.23
C MET A 108 -12.89 -1.27 19.22
N PRO A 109 -11.86 -0.60 18.65
CA PRO A 109 -10.52 -1.15 18.60
C PRO A 109 -9.86 -1.10 19.98
N LYS A 110 -8.91 -2.01 20.21
CA LYS A 110 -7.93 -1.87 21.28
C LYS A 110 -6.89 -0.81 20.93
N LEU A 111 -6.19 -0.31 21.91
CA LEU A 111 -5.16 0.71 21.75
C LEU A 111 -3.76 0.12 21.98
N VAL A 112 -2.87 0.35 21.04
CA VAL A 112 -1.43 0.01 21.16
C VAL A 112 -0.64 1.30 21.17
N GLY A 113 0.10 1.54 22.23
CA GLY A 113 1.01 2.66 22.35
C GLY A 113 2.43 2.25 21.93
N ILE A 114 3.04 2.95 20.99
CA ILE A 114 4.45 2.80 20.64
C ILE A 114 5.20 4.07 21.06
N LYS A 115 5.95 3.94 22.14
CA LYS A 115 6.79 5.02 22.67
C LYS A 115 8.09 5.08 21.90
N LEU A 116 8.36 6.23 21.29
CA LEU A 116 9.61 6.50 20.59
C LEU A 116 10.48 7.43 21.46
N THR A 117 11.68 6.96 21.80
CA THR A 117 12.67 7.72 22.57
C THR A 117 13.88 8.07 21.71
N GLY A 118 14.64 9.07 22.10
CA GLY A 118 15.80 9.51 21.34
C GLY A 118 15.47 10.18 20.00
N LYS A 119 16.34 10.04 19.02
CA LYS A 119 16.17 10.61 17.67
C LYS A 119 16.82 9.78 16.59
N LEU A 120 16.26 9.81 15.40
CA LEU A 120 16.86 9.22 14.20
C LEU A 120 18.17 9.93 13.85
N SER A 121 19.17 9.17 13.44
CA SER A 121 20.48 9.72 13.06
C SER A 121 21.21 8.81 12.05
N GLY A 122 22.14 9.40 11.33
CA GLY A 122 22.97 8.67 10.38
C GLY A 122 22.15 8.05 9.25
N TRP A 123 22.20 6.73 9.12
CA TRP A 123 21.53 5.96 8.08
C TRP A 123 20.07 5.61 8.40
N THR A 124 19.63 5.82 9.65
CA THR A 124 18.27 5.48 10.03
C THR A 124 17.26 6.53 9.59
N SER A 125 16.08 6.07 9.22
CA SER A 125 14.96 6.87 8.76
C SER A 125 13.65 6.41 9.42
N ALA A 126 12.57 7.15 9.19
CA ALA A 126 11.23 6.76 9.62
C ALA A 126 10.80 5.39 9.05
N LYS A 127 11.30 5.02 7.87
CA LYS A 127 11.07 3.70 7.30
C LYS A 127 11.57 2.58 8.21
N ASP A 128 12.73 2.72 8.80
CA ASP A 128 13.32 1.71 9.68
C ASP A 128 12.49 1.52 10.95
N VAL A 129 11.87 2.59 11.45
CA VAL A 129 10.94 2.52 12.59
C VAL A 129 9.77 1.59 12.26
N ILE A 130 9.08 1.82 11.15
CA ILE A 130 7.90 1.00 10.81
C ILE A 130 8.29 -0.41 10.38
N LEU A 131 9.44 -0.63 9.74
CA LEU A 131 9.94 -1.97 9.45
C LEU A 131 10.26 -2.74 10.74
N ARG A 132 10.80 -2.06 11.75
CA ARG A 132 11.01 -2.64 13.09
C ARG A 132 9.67 -2.98 13.75
N VAL A 133 8.68 -2.09 13.69
CA VAL A 133 7.33 -2.33 14.22
C VAL A 133 6.67 -3.51 13.51
N ALA A 134 6.76 -3.60 12.19
CA ALA A 134 6.22 -4.73 11.42
C ALA A 134 6.87 -6.06 11.82
N THR A 135 8.17 -6.05 12.07
CA THR A 135 8.88 -7.24 12.58
C THR A 135 8.43 -7.64 13.99
N MET A 136 8.14 -6.65 14.85
CA MET A 136 7.72 -6.89 16.24
C MET A 136 6.27 -7.38 16.34
N LEU A 137 5.34 -6.69 15.67
CA LEU A 137 3.91 -6.96 15.76
C LEU A 137 3.44 -8.01 14.75
N THR A 138 4.21 -8.27 13.71
CA THR A 138 3.84 -9.08 12.55
C THR A 138 2.64 -8.51 11.75
N VAL A 139 2.29 -9.13 10.65
CA VAL A 139 1.15 -8.73 9.79
C VAL A 139 -0.22 -8.85 10.48
N LYS A 140 -0.29 -9.44 11.67
CA LYS A 140 -1.53 -9.68 12.42
C LYS A 140 -1.63 -8.86 13.71
N GLY A 141 -0.53 -8.33 14.21
CA GLY A 141 -0.45 -7.75 15.55
C GLY A 141 -1.31 -6.51 15.76
N GLY A 142 -1.60 -5.77 14.68
CA GLY A 142 -2.48 -4.60 14.70
C GLY A 142 -3.97 -4.90 14.45
N THR A 143 -4.35 -6.16 14.17
CA THR A 143 -5.73 -6.49 13.83
C THR A 143 -6.70 -6.15 14.96
N GLY A 144 -7.71 -5.33 14.67
CA GLY A 144 -8.67 -4.83 15.65
C GLY A 144 -8.09 -3.81 16.63
N LYS A 145 -6.96 -3.20 16.30
CA LYS A 145 -6.27 -2.22 17.15
C LYS A 145 -6.04 -0.90 16.41
N ILE A 146 -5.91 0.18 17.15
CA ILE A 146 -5.36 1.47 16.72
C ILE A 146 -3.95 1.57 17.31
N VAL A 147 -2.98 1.95 16.48
CA VAL A 147 -1.59 2.15 16.90
C VAL A 147 -1.32 3.65 17.02
N GLU A 148 -0.98 4.11 18.21
CA GLU A 148 -0.58 5.48 18.47
C GLU A 148 0.91 5.56 18.77
N TYR A 149 1.61 6.47 18.08
CA TYR A 149 3.03 6.75 18.30
C TYR A 149 3.17 8.00 19.13
N PHE A 150 3.93 7.95 20.22
CA PHE A 150 4.11 9.03 21.17
C PHE A 150 5.54 9.08 21.73
N GLY A 151 5.81 10.05 22.58
CA GLY A 151 7.12 10.26 23.19
C GLY A 151 7.97 11.31 22.48
N GLU A 152 9.15 11.60 23.00
CA GLU A 152 10.04 12.65 22.48
C GLU A 152 10.53 12.35 21.05
N GLY A 153 10.83 11.08 20.76
CA GLY A 153 11.25 10.65 19.44
C GLY A 153 10.18 10.90 18.38
N ALA A 154 8.90 10.70 18.73
CA ALA A 154 7.78 10.99 17.85
C ALA A 154 7.67 12.50 17.55
N ARG A 155 7.81 13.34 18.56
CA ARG A 155 7.72 14.81 18.43
C ARG A 155 8.87 15.43 17.62
N ASN A 156 9.99 14.73 17.52
CA ASN A 156 11.16 15.20 16.77
C ASN A 156 11.14 14.80 15.27
N MET A 157 10.17 14.02 14.84
CA MET A 157 10.04 13.60 13.43
C MET A 157 9.31 14.64 12.59
N SER A 158 9.70 14.77 11.32
CA SER A 158 8.97 15.57 10.35
C SER A 158 7.56 15.02 10.11
N ALA A 159 6.67 15.84 9.58
CA ALA A 159 5.32 15.41 9.18
C ALA A 159 5.38 14.27 8.14
N THR A 160 6.26 14.37 7.15
CA THR A 160 6.45 13.35 6.11
C THR A 160 6.99 12.03 6.66
N SER A 161 7.94 12.10 7.60
CA SER A 161 8.43 10.92 8.34
C SER A 161 7.32 10.21 9.12
N LYS A 162 6.44 10.95 9.79
CA LYS A 162 5.26 10.37 10.47
C LYS A 162 4.30 9.71 9.48
N GLY A 163 4.08 10.34 8.32
CA GLY A 163 3.29 9.77 7.23
C GLY A 163 3.83 8.41 6.75
N THR A 164 5.16 8.29 6.60
CA THR A 164 5.81 7.02 6.27
C THR A 164 5.50 5.91 7.29
N ILE A 165 5.55 6.23 8.58
CA ILE A 165 5.27 5.26 9.65
C ILE A 165 3.80 4.82 9.63
N THR A 166 2.87 5.77 9.59
CA THR A 166 1.43 5.45 9.61
C THR A 166 0.95 4.80 8.32
N ASN A 167 1.59 5.07 7.18
CA ASN A 167 1.31 4.41 5.91
C ASN A 167 1.37 2.89 6.04
N MET A 168 2.43 2.36 6.60
CA MET A 168 2.63 0.91 6.77
C MET A 168 1.90 0.32 8.00
N GLY A 169 1.06 1.07 8.68
CA GLY A 169 0.09 0.52 9.63
C GLY A 169 -0.88 -0.48 8.97
N ALA A 170 -1.10 -0.34 7.66
CA ALA A 170 -1.84 -1.32 6.87
C ALA A 170 -1.17 -2.70 6.86
N GLU A 171 0.14 -2.77 6.84
CA GLU A 171 0.92 -4.01 6.76
C GLU A 171 0.93 -4.80 8.07
N ILE A 172 0.71 -4.15 9.19
CA ILE A 172 0.52 -4.82 10.50
C ILE A 172 -0.95 -5.13 10.82
N GLY A 173 -1.86 -4.86 9.88
CA GLY A 173 -3.31 -5.12 10.02
C GLY A 173 -4.03 -4.14 10.93
N ALA A 174 -3.44 -3.00 11.29
CA ALA A 174 -4.06 -2.00 12.16
C ALA A 174 -5.32 -1.39 11.54
N THR A 175 -6.30 -1.05 12.39
CA THR A 175 -7.49 -0.28 11.98
C THR A 175 -7.08 1.09 11.48
N THR A 176 -6.20 1.75 12.21
CA THR A 176 -5.49 2.97 11.82
C THR A 176 -4.20 3.09 12.64
N SER A 177 -3.34 4.02 12.21
CA SER A 177 -2.15 4.43 12.95
C SER A 177 -2.12 5.95 13.01
N THR A 178 -1.68 6.53 14.12
CA THR A 178 -1.75 7.98 14.30
C THR A 178 -0.63 8.52 15.18
N PHE A 179 -0.38 9.80 15.05
CA PHE A 179 0.42 10.63 15.93
C PHE A 179 -0.46 11.74 16.52
N GLY A 180 -0.22 12.13 17.76
CA GLY A 180 -0.76 13.39 18.30
C GLY A 180 -0.15 14.60 17.59
N TYR A 181 -0.86 15.73 17.59
CA TYR A 181 -0.35 16.98 17.06
C TYR A 181 0.96 17.41 17.76
N ASP A 182 1.91 17.90 17.00
CA ASP A 182 3.12 18.55 17.50
C ASP A 182 3.60 19.67 16.56
N ASP A 183 4.61 20.40 17.02
CA ASP A 183 5.09 21.59 16.34
C ASP A 183 5.78 21.30 14.98
N MET A 184 6.15 20.03 14.69
CA MET A 184 6.72 19.63 13.41
C MET A 184 5.68 19.51 12.30
N MET A 185 4.38 19.50 12.63
CA MET A 185 3.29 19.49 11.65
C MET A 185 2.99 20.90 11.11
N ASP A 186 3.21 21.96 11.90
CA ASP A 186 2.93 23.35 11.52
C ASP A 186 3.69 23.79 10.25
N PRO A 187 5.02 23.59 10.13
CA PRO A 187 5.74 23.97 8.92
C PRO A 187 5.22 23.29 7.65
N TYR A 188 4.83 22.01 7.73
CA TYR A 188 4.28 21.28 6.59
C TYR A 188 2.92 21.82 6.18
N LEU A 189 2.01 22.10 7.13
CA LEU A 189 0.72 22.71 6.84
C LEU A 189 0.88 24.06 6.14
N ARG A 190 1.82 24.90 6.60
CA ARG A 190 2.08 26.20 5.97
C ARG A 190 2.71 26.07 4.58
N ALA A 191 3.64 25.14 4.42
CA ALA A 191 4.29 24.89 3.13
C ALA A 191 3.33 24.35 2.06
N THR A 192 2.22 23.73 2.48
CA THR A 192 1.15 23.21 1.62
C THR A 192 -0.09 24.12 1.61
N ASP A 193 0.08 25.44 1.78
CA ASP A 193 -0.94 26.49 1.71
C ASP A 193 -2.11 26.33 2.70
N ARG A 194 -1.89 25.60 3.80
CA ARG A 194 -2.89 25.38 4.85
C ARG A 194 -2.59 26.16 6.14
N GLY A 195 -2.06 27.37 5.99
CA GLY A 195 -1.74 28.28 7.12
C GLY A 195 -2.89 28.48 8.11
N PRO A 196 -4.13 28.77 7.67
CA PRO A 196 -5.28 28.89 8.58
C PRO A 196 -5.55 27.62 9.41
N ILE A 197 -5.30 26.42 8.85
CA ILE A 197 -5.42 25.15 9.57
C ILE A 197 -4.29 25.04 10.61
N ALA A 198 -3.06 25.43 10.26
CA ALA A 198 -1.94 25.46 11.20
C ALA A 198 -2.23 26.37 12.39
N ASP A 199 -2.82 27.55 12.15
CA ASP A 199 -3.22 28.48 13.22
C ASP A 199 -4.31 27.88 14.12
N LEU A 200 -5.30 27.19 13.53
CA LEU A 200 -6.36 26.51 14.27
C LEU A 200 -5.77 25.38 15.13
N CYS A 201 -4.86 24.57 14.58
CA CYS A 201 -4.18 23.51 15.34
C CYS A 201 -3.37 24.06 16.52
N LYS A 202 -2.72 25.21 16.37
CA LYS A 202 -2.04 25.90 17.48
C LYS A 202 -3.02 26.34 18.55
N GLN A 203 -4.15 26.90 18.16
CA GLN A 203 -5.19 27.35 19.09
C GLN A 203 -5.72 26.20 19.95
N TYR A 204 -5.87 25.00 19.38
CA TYR A 204 -6.40 23.81 20.05
C TYR A 204 -5.34 22.75 20.35
N ALA A 205 -4.08 23.15 20.47
CA ALA A 205 -2.96 22.23 20.61
C ALA A 205 -3.11 21.27 21.80
N GLU A 206 -3.64 21.75 22.95
CA GLU A 206 -3.85 20.92 24.14
C GLU A 206 -4.85 19.77 23.91
N GLN A 207 -5.84 19.97 23.04
CA GLN A 207 -6.84 18.95 22.71
C GLN A 207 -6.39 17.99 21.61
N LEU A 208 -5.32 18.35 20.88
CA LEU A 208 -4.83 17.60 19.72
C LEU A 208 -3.53 16.83 20.02
N ARG A 209 -2.83 17.17 21.09
CA ARG A 209 -1.61 16.48 21.55
C ARG A 209 -1.96 15.23 22.35
N SER A 210 -1.01 14.31 22.47
CA SER A 210 -1.11 13.22 23.45
C SER A 210 -1.14 13.81 24.86
N ASP A 211 -2.03 13.31 25.71
CA ASP A 211 -2.16 13.76 27.09
C ASP A 211 -0.90 13.45 27.92
N ALA A 212 -0.44 14.40 28.70
CA ALA A 212 0.71 14.22 29.58
C ALA A 212 0.55 13.05 30.58
N SER A 213 -0.69 12.78 31.00
CA SER A 213 -1.02 11.65 31.87
C SER A 213 -0.85 10.30 31.17
N VAL A 214 -1.10 10.23 29.85
CA VAL A 214 -0.89 9.03 29.04
C VAL A 214 0.61 8.76 28.87
N GLU A 215 1.40 9.80 28.60
CA GLU A 215 2.84 9.65 28.48
C GLU A 215 3.53 9.28 29.82
N ALA A 216 2.99 9.75 30.94
CA ALA A 216 3.51 9.45 32.26
C ALA A 216 3.24 8.00 32.73
N ASP A 217 2.10 7.44 32.37
CA ASP A 217 1.68 6.08 32.72
C ASP A 217 0.93 5.41 31.56
N PRO A 218 1.64 5.08 30.45
CA PRO A 218 1.00 4.57 29.26
C PRO A 218 0.30 3.21 29.48
N GLY A 219 0.79 2.38 30.39
CA GLY A 219 0.18 1.10 30.71
C GLY A 219 -1.23 1.17 31.31
N LYS A 220 -1.64 2.35 31.79
CA LYS A 220 -3.00 2.61 32.28
C LYS A 220 -4.01 2.85 31.14
N TYR A 221 -3.54 3.34 29.99
CA TYR A 221 -4.40 3.84 28.91
C TYR A 221 -4.37 2.99 27.66
N TYR A 222 -3.26 2.30 27.39
CA TYR A 222 -3.13 1.38 26.27
C TYR A 222 -3.28 -0.07 26.71
N ASP A 223 -3.89 -0.89 25.84
CA ASP A 223 -3.97 -2.35 26.04
C ASP A 223 -2.58 -3.03 25.90
N GLU A 224 -1.71 -2.43 25.08
CA GLU A 224 -0.33 -2.86 24.86
C GLU A 224 0.59 -1.64 24.72
N VAL A 225 1.81 -1.74 25.26
CA VAL A 225 2.82 -0.68 25.13
C VAL A 225 4.14 -1.30 24.65
N HIS A 226 4.73 -0.69 23.64
CA HIS A 226 6.06 -1.02 23.15
C HIS A 226 6.94 0.23 23.17
N GLU A 227 8.25 0.03 23.32
CA GLU A 227 9.22 1.12 23.30
C GLU A 227 10.31 0.84 22.25
N ILE A 228 10.69 1.87 21.48
CA ILE A 228 11.79 1.84 20.52
C ILE A 228 12.70 3.03 20.81
N ASP A 229 13.97 2.72 21.14
CA ASP A 229 15.03 3.71 21.22
C ASP A 229 15.62 3.97 19.83
N LEU A 230 15.33 5.15 19.30
CA LEU A 230 15.78 5.57 17.97
C LEU A 230 17.29 5.75 17.86
N ASN A 231 17.98 5.96 18.99
CA ASN A 231 19.44 6.10 18.99
C ASN A 231 20.15 4.77 18.70
N THR A 232 19.49 3.64 18.99
CA THR A 232 20.05 2.30 18.82
C THR A 232 19.48 1.57 17.61
N LEU A 233 18.53 2.18 16.90
CA LEU A 233 17.92 1.60 15.72
C LEU A 233 18.94 1.48 14.59
N GLU A 234 19.03 0.31 13.98
CA GLU A 234 19.82 0.05 12.78
C GLU A 234 18.90 0.01 11.55
N PRO A 235 19.36 0.40 10.34
CA PRO A 235 18.58 0.23 9.11
C PRO A 235 18.10 -1.21 8.90
N HIS A 236 16.83 -1.35 8.50
CA HIS A 236 16.15 -2.65 8.34
C HIS A 236 15.87 -2.98 6.88
N ILE A 237 15.91 -4.27 6.59
CA ILE A 237 15.41 -4.85 5.33
C ILE A 237 14.37 -5.90 5.69
N VAL A 238 13.21 -5.88 5.06
CA VAL A 238 12.17 -6.90 5.24
C VAL A 238 11.88 -7.65 3.94
N GLY A 239 11.45 -8.89 4.06
CA GLY A 239 11.15 -9.77 2.92
C GLY A 239 12.08 -10.99 2.86
N PRO A 240 11.92 -11.84 1.83
CA PRO A 240 10.98 -11.70 0.73
C PRO A 240 9.55 -12.12 1.09
N HIS A 241 8.60 -11.76 0.23
CA HIS A 241 7.20 -12.22 0.21
C HIS A 241 6.31 -11.80 1.38
N THR A 242 6.84 -11.19 2.42
CA THR A 242 6.06 -10.64 3.54
C THR A 242 6.78 -9.42 4.15
N PRO A 243 6.04 -8.39 4.59
CA PRO A 243 6.64 -7.18 5.14
C PRO A 243 7.09 -7.29 6.60
N ASP A 244 6.84 -8.42 7.27
CA ASP A 244 7.21 -8.68 8.67
C ASP A 244 8.43 -9.59 8.85
N LEU A 245 8.96 -10.17 7.78
CA LEU A 245 10.22 -10.92 7.80
C LEU A 245 11.41 -9.95 7.78
N GLY A 246 11.72 -9.37 8.94
CA GLY A 246 12.69 -8.30 9.08
C GLY A 246 14.04 -8.75 9.62
N ARG A 247 15.09 -8.04 9.19
CA ARG A 247 16.46 -8.11 9.75
C ARG A 247 17.16 -6.76 9.57
N THR A 248 18.23 -6.56 10.31
CA THR A 248 19.10 -5.40 10.11
C THR A 248 19.90 -5.54 8.81
N VAL A 249 20.35 -4.42 8.26
CA VAL A 249 21.21 -4.43 7.07
C VAL A 249 22.50 -5.23 7.32
N SER A 250 23.04 -5.19 8.53
CA SER A 250 24.24 -5.94 8.93
C SER A 250 24.05 -7.46 8.83
N ALA A 251 22.84 -7.96 9.03
CA ALA A 251 22.56 -9.39 8.95
C ALA A 251 22.28 -9.87 7.51
N MET A 252 21.99 -8.97 6.57
CA MET A 252 21.50 -9.32 5.24
C MET A 252 22.50 -10.16 4.43
N SER A 253 23.79 -9.83 4.48
CA SER A 253 24.83 -10.54 3.70
C SER A 253 24.89 -12.03 4.06
N ALA A 254 24.88 -12.36 5.36
CA ALA A 254 24.90 -13.74 5.85
C ALA A 254 23.61 -14.49 5.47
N GLU A 255 22.45 -13.83 5.53
CA GLU A 255 21.17 -14.44 5.17
C GLU A 255 21.07 -14.73 3.67
N VAL A 256 21.63 -13.86 2.81
CA VAL A 256 21.70 -14.11 1.36
C VAL A 256 22.39 -15.44 1.08
N ASP A 257 23.51 -15.71 1.76
CA ASP A 257 24.25 -16.96 1.61
C ASP A 257 23.48 -18.16 2.19
N GLU A 258 22.94 -18.02 3.39
CA GLU A 258 22.22 -19.08 4.08
C GLU A 258 20.96 -19.54 3.32
N LYS A 259 20.19 -18.60 2.80
CA LYS A 259 18.91 -18.86 2.11
C LYS A 259 19.07 -19.05 0.60
N GLY A 260 20.25 -18.78 0.05
CA GLY A 260 20.50 -18.85 -1.39
C GLY A 260 19.68 -17.82 -2.19
N TYR A 261 19.51 -16.63 -1.65
CA TYR A 261 18.86 -15.53 -2.39
C TYR A 261 19.77 -15.08 -3.53
N PRO A 262 19.22 -14.68 -4.70
CA PRO A 262 20.04 -14.05 -5.74
C PRO A 262 20.76 -12.82 -5.17
N GLU A 263 22.11 -12.88 -5.17
CA GLU A 263 22.92 -11.80 -4.64
C GLU A 263 22.82 -10.54 -5.49
N LYS A 264 22.84 -10.72 -6.84
CA LYS A 264 22.72 -9.60 -7.76
C LYS A 264 21.37 -8.90 -7.59
N LEU A 265 21.40 -7.61 -7.31
CA LEU A 265 20.22 -6.76 -7.30
C LEU A 265 19.84 -6.44 -8.75
N SER A 266 18.66 -6.89 -9.18
CA SER A 266 18.21 -6.73 -10.57
C SER A 266 17.52 -5.39 -10.82
N ALA A 267 16.80 -4.87 -9.83
CA ALA A 267 16.18 -3.54 -9.86
C ALA A 267 16.07 -2.93 -8.46
N ALA A 268 16.21 -1.63 -8.40
CA ALA A 268 16.06 -0.80 -7.21
C ALA A 268 14.99 0.27 -7.46
N LEU A 269 13.99 0.37 -6.59
CA LEU A 269 12.85 1.25 -6.80
C LEU A 269 12.59 2.11 -5.56
N ILE A 270 12.56 3.43 -5.72
CA ILE A 270 12.17 4.35 -4.64
C ILE A 270 10.88 5.09 -5.01
N GLY A 271 10.11 5.45 -3.99
CA GLY A 271 8.83 6.15 -4.15
C GLY A 271 7.66 5.38 -3.56
N SER A 272 6.56 5.26 -4.32
CA SER A 272 5.25 4.83 -3.84
C SER A 272 4.66 5.81 -2.83
N CYS A 273 3.47 5.54 -2.28
CA CYS A 273 2.89 6.42 -1.27
C CYS A 273 3.68 6.49 0.03
N THR A 274 4.56 5.53 0.29
CA THR A 274 5.30 5.43 1.55
C THR A 274 6.51 6.36 1.61
N ASN A 275 7.30 6.42 0.53
CA ASN A 275 8.56 7.16 0.48
C ASN A 275 8.73 7.94 -0.83
N SER A 276 7.91 8.95 -1.03
CA SER A 276 7.93 9.77 -2.24
C SER A 276 7.80 11.27 -1.96
N SER A 277 8.02 11.68 -0.71
CA SER A 277 8.01 13.06 -0.29
C SER A 277 9.26 13.82 -0.79
N TYR A 278 9.23 15.14 -0.69
CA TYR A 278 10.40 15.98 -0.97
C TYR A 278 11.60 15.59 -0.08
N GLU A 279 11.35 15.28 1.20
CA GLU A 279 12.37 14.80 2.14
C GLU A 279 13.02 13.51 1.64
N ASP A 280 12.23 12.51 1.22
CA ASP A 280 12.74 11.25 0.68
C ASP A 280 13.61 11.46 -0.56
N MET A 281 13.17 12.34 -1.47
CA MET A 281 13.90 12.64 -2.71
C MET A 281 15.23 13.34 -2.44
N THR A 282 15.26 14.32 -1.52
CA THR A 282 16.49 15.06 -1.20
C THR A 282 17.49 14.19 -0.48
N ARG A 283 17.07 13.34 0.46
CA ARG A 283 17.93 12.38 1.14
C ARG A 283 18.50 11.35 0.16
N SER A 284 17.67 10.84 -0.73
CA SER A 284 18.08 9.88 -1.76
C SER A 284 19.09 10.46 -2.75
N VAL A 285 18.84 11.67 -3.26
CA VAL A 285 19.75 12.32 -4.21
C VAL A 285 21.09 12.71 -3.58
N SER A 286 21.15 12.88 -2.27
CA SER A 286 22.42 13.15 -1.58
C SER A 286 23.45 12.01 -1.79
N LEU A 287 22.97 10.77 -1.87
CA LEU A 287 23.81 9.60 -2.16
C LEU A 287 24.21 9.55 -3.64
N VAL A 288 23.30 9.94 -4.53
CA VAL A 288 23.60 10.10 -5.97
C VAL A 288 24.71 11.13 -6.17
N ARG A 289 24.67 12.27 -5.47
CA ARG A 289 25.71 13.31 -5.48
C ARG A 289 27.05 12.78 -5.01
N GLN A 290 27.07 12.00 -3.93
CA GLN A 290 28.29 11.38 -3.42
C GLN A 290 28.89 10.41 -4.44
N ALA A 291 28.10 9.52 -5.03
CA ALA A 291 28.53 8.58 -6.06
C ALA A 291 29.04 9.31 -7.31
N LYS A 292 28.33 10.35 -7.78
CA LYS A 292 28.74 11.18 -8.93
C LYS A 292 30.09 11.85 -8.67
N ALA A 293 30.31 12.41 -7.48
CA ALA A 293 31.57 13.03 -7.11
C ALA A 293 32.75 12.02 -7.11
N ALA A 294 32.50 10.77 -6.71
CA ALA A 294 33.47 9.68 -6.76
C ALA A 294 33.58 9.03 -8.16
N GLY A 295 32.77 9.44 -9.13
CA GLY A 295 32.76 8.84 -10.48
C GLY A 295 32.20 7.42 -10.52
N ILE A 296 31.38 7.05 -9.54
CA ILE A 296 30.74 5.72 -9.42
C ILE A 296 29.39 5.75 -10.14
N LYS A 297 29.13 4.74 -10.97
CA LYS A 297 27.85 4.54 -11.67
C LYS A 297 27.01 3.51 -10.94
N ALA A 298 25.71 3.66 -10.99
CA ALA A 298 24.78 2.65 -10.49
C ALA A 298 25.00 1.32 -11.23
N GLN A 299 25.08 0.24 -10.46
CA GLN A 299 25.26 -1.12 -10.97
C GLN A 299 23.92 -1.81 -11.24
N THR A 300 22.83 -1.18 -10.77
CA THR A 300 21.46 -1.70 -10.84
C THR A 300 20.57 -0.63 -11.42
N SER A 301 19.58 -1.02 -12.20
CA SER A 301 18.53 -0.12 -12.68
C SER A 301 17.82 0.54 -11.50
N LEU A 302 17.80 1.87 -11.45
CA LEU A 302 17.14 2.68 -10.42
C LEU A 302 15.90 3.34 -11.01
N LEU A 303 14.74 3.09 -10.39
CA LEU A 303 13.48 3.71 -10.76
C LEU A 303 13.03 4.62 -9.63
N VAL A 304 12.57 5.83 -9.99
CA VAL A 304 12.19 6.88 -9.04
C VAL A 304 10.77 7.33 -9.32
N THR A 305 9.88 7.24 -8.32
CA THR A 305 8.49 7.69 -8.43
C THR A 305 8.25 8.87 -7.49
N PRO A 306 8.13 10.11 -7.98
CA PRO A 306 7.68 11.24 -7.18
C PRO A 306 6.24 11.04 -6.70
N GLY A 307 5.89 11.59 -5.52
CA GLY A 307 4.60 11.31 -4.89
C GLY A 307 3.42 12.04 -5.50
N SER A 308 3.66 13.24 -6.01
CA SER A 308 2.63 14.09 -6.60
C SER A 308 3.22 15.00 -7.68
N GLU A 309 2.35 15.63 -8.45
CA GLU A 309 2.76 16.64 -9.43
C GLU A 309 3.42 17.83 -8.72
N THR A 310 2.94 18.20 -7.54
CA THR A 310 3.56 19.23 -6.70
C THR A 310 5.02 18.89 -6.37
N ILE A 311 5.28 17.66 -5.91
CA ILE A 311 6.63 17.18 -5.62
C ILE A 311 7.46 17.10 -6.90
N TYR A 312 6.91 16.51 -7.98
CA TYR A 312 7.61 16.36 -9.26
C TYR A 312 8.12 17.72 -9.80
N GLN A 313 7.25 18.72 -9.85
CA GLN A 313 7.64 20.06 -10.36
C GLN A 313 8.61 20.76 -9.40
N THR A 314 8.48 20.52 -8.09
CA THR A 314 9.39 21.11 -7.11
C THR A 314 10.80 20.51 -7.23
N ILE A 315 10.95 19.18 -7.28
CA ILE A 315 12.26 18.53 -7.45
C ILE A 315 12.86 18.81 -8.84
N LYS A 316 12.03 19.03 -9.85
CA LYS A 316 12.46 19.47 -11.18
C LYS A 316 13.04 20.88 -11.13
N ARG A 317 12.34 21.84 -10.53
CA ARG A 317 12.83 23.22 -10.31
C ARG A 317 14.16 23.24 -9.55
N ASP A 318 14.27 22.40 -8.53
CA ASP A 318 15.44 22.35 -7.64
C ASP A 318 16.60 21.52 -8.22
N GLY A 319 16.45 21.00 -9.46
CA GLY A 319 17.49 20.25 -10.18
C GLY A 319 17.68 18.79 -9.73
N ILE A 320 16.94 18.35 -8.71
CA ILE A 320 17.03 17.00 -8.12
C ILE A 320 16.64 15.93 -9.15
N LEU A 321 15.61 16.20 -9.96
CA LEU A 321 15.15 15.29 -10.99
C LEU A 321 16.25 15.01 -12.00
N GLN A 322 16.94 16.06 -12.49
CA GLN A 322 18.03 15.95 -13.44
C GLN A 322 19.22 15.15 -12.86
N GLU A 323 19.50 15.29 -11.56
CA GLU A 323 20.58 14.54 -10.92
C GLU A 323 20.29 13.04 -10.87
N PHE A 324 19.04 12.63 -10.67
CA PHE A 324 18.63 11.22 -10.79
C PHE A 324 18.78 10.72 -12.23
N GLU A 325 18.33 11.47 -13.22
CA GLU A 325 18.41 11.13 -14.63
C GLU A 325 19.90 11.05 -15.10
N ASP A 326 20.75 11.99 -14.69
CA ASP A 326 22.18 11.97 -14.95
C ASP A 326 22.89 10.72 -14.39
N ALA A 327 22.38 10.18 -13.28
CA ALA A 327 22.88 8.95 -12.70
C ALA A 327 22.34 7.68 -13.38
N GLY A 328 21.50 7.83 -14.40
CA GLY A 328 20.87 6.75 -15.16
C GLY A 328 19.59 6.22 -14.55
N ALA A 329 18.96 6.93 -13.60
CA ALA A 329 17.67 6.55 -13.09
C ALA A 329 16.54 6.84 -14.08
N THR A 330 15.53 5.99 -14.09
CA THR A 330 14.28 6.23 -14.82
C THR A 330 13.25 6.85 -13.88
N VAL A 331 12.78 8.06 -14.19
CA VAL A 331 11.70 8.71 -13.45
C VAL A 331 10.37 8.23 -13.99
N LEU A 332 9.53 7.70 -13.10
CA LEU A 332 8.20 7.16 -13.40
C LEU A 332 7.11 8.23 -13.19
N ALA A 333 5.94 7.98 -13.76
CA ALA A 333 4.76 8.80 -13.51
C ALA A 333 4.35 8.81 -12.04
N ASN A 334 3.74 9.90 -11.58
CA ASN A 334 3.26 10.09 -10.21
C ASN A 334 2.05 9.18 -9.93
N ALA A 335 2.30 7.89 -9.78
CA ALA A 335 1.29 6.85 -9.65
C ALA A 335 1.81 5.65 -8.84
N CYS A 336 0.92 4.74 -8.48
CA CYS A 336 1.30 3.53 -7.77
C CYS A 336 2.21 2.60 -8.60
N GLY A 337 2.05 2.55 -9.92
CA GLY A 337 2.93 1.85 -10.85
C GLY A 337 3.38 0.46 -10.37
N PRO A 338 4.69 0.20 -10.26
CA PRO A 338 5.22 -1.10 -9.85
C PRO A 338 4.73 -1.58 -8.48
N CYS A 339 4.39 -0.67 -7.56
CA CYS A 339 3.89 -1.03 -6.24
C CYS A 339 2.57 -1.84 -6.30
N ILE A 340 1.76 -1.65 -7.34
CA ILE A 340 0.49 -2.36 -7.54
C ILE A 340 0.51 -3.31 -8.75
N GLY A 341 1.69 -3.68 -9.22
CA GLY A 341 1.83 -4.61 -10.34
C GLY A 341 1.61 -3.99 -11.72
N GLN A 342 1.57 -2.66 -11.82
CA GLN A 342 1.56 -1.91 -13.06
C GLN A 342 3.00 -1.63 -13.50
N TRP A 343 3.74 -2.68 -13.83
CA TRP A 343 5.13 -2.61 -14.26
C TRP A 343 5.42 -3.58 -15.40
N LYS A 344 5.90 -3.05 -16.52
CA LYS A 344 6.40 -3.82 -17.63
C LYS A 344 7.92 -3.94 -17.53
N ARG A 345 8.41 -5.15 -17.30
CA ARG A 345 9.84 -5.47 -17.28
C ARG A 345 10.22 -6.17 -18.58
N ASP A 346 11.18 -5.59 -19.30
CA ASP A 346 11.74 -6.19 -20.50
C ASP A 346 13.10 -6.90 -20.24
N ASP A 347 13.67 -6.72 -19.04
CA ASP A 347 14.95 -7.28 -18.58
C ASP A 347 14.83 -8.70 -18.01
N MET A 348 13.60 -9.19 -17.77
CA MET A 348 13.33 -10.46 -17.12
C MET A 348 12.22 -11.23 -17.83
N LYS A 349 12.31 -12.57 -17.78
CA LYS A 349 11.23 -13.46 -18.21
C LYS A 349 10.51 -14.05 -17.00
N LYS A 350 9.25 -14.39 -17.18
CA LYS A 350 8.48 -15.09 -16.14
C LYS A 350 9.14 -16.43 -15.80
N GLY A 351 9.46 -16.63 -14.52
CA GLY A 351 10.19 -17.77 -14.00
C GLY A 351 11.68 -17.52 -13.74
N ASP A 352 12.24 -16.39 -14.18
CA ASP A 352 13.61 -16.03 -13.85
C ASP A 352 13.72 -15.62 -12.37
N LYS A 353 14.58 -16.30 -11.61
CA LYS A 353 14.82 -16.01 -10.20
C LYS A 353 15.69 -14.75 -10.07
N ASN A 354 15.19 -13.76 -9.34
CA ASN A 354 15.86 -12.50 -9.15
C ASN A 354 15.50 -11.80 -7.85
N SER A 355 16.32 -10.85 -7.39
CA SER A 355 16.05 -10.00 -6.23
C SER A 355 15.83 -8.56 -6.66
N ILE A 356 14.79 -7.93 -6.10
CA ILE A 356 14.55 -6.49 -6.20
C ILE A 356 14.48 -5.86 -4.81
N LEU A 357 14.93 -4.62 -4.68
CA LEU A 357 14.86 -3.85 -3.44
C LEU A 357 14.04 -2.58 -3.66
N THR A 358 13.06 -2.34 -2.81
CA THR A 358 12.15 -1.21 -2.97
C THR A 358 11.96 -0.43 -1.67
N SER A 359 11.55 0.84 -1.77
CA SER A 359 11.05 1.60 -0.61
C SER A 359 9.53 1.51 -0.47
N TYR A 360 8.90 0.58 -1.17
CA TYR A 360 7.46 0.37 -1.17
C TYR A 360 6.94 -0.18 0.17
N ASN A 361 5.70 -0.64 0.19
CA ASN A 361 5.06 -1.12 1.41
C ASN A 361 4.72 -2.62 1.36
N ARG A 362 4.57 -3.22 0.18
CA ARG A 362 4.22 -4.64 -0.02
C ARG A 362 5.15 -5.35 -0.96
N ASN A 363 5.45 -6.60 -0.63
CA ASN A 363 6.39 -7.45 -1.36
C ASN A 363 5.88 -8.89 -1.53
N PHE A 364 4.57 -9.10 -1.57
CA PHE A 364 4.00 -10.43 -1.83
C PHE A 364 4.49 -11.01 -3.14
N ALA A 365 4.51 -12.33 -3.25
CA ALA A 365 4.89 -13.00 -4.49
C ALA A 365 4.04 -12.50 -5.67
N LYS A 366 4.67 -12.25 -6.81
CA LYS A 366 4.06 -11.68 -8.03
C LYS A 366 3.60 -10.23 -7.91
N ARG A 367 3.78 -9.56 -6.76
CA ARG A 367 3.17 -8.26 -6.48
C ARG A 367 3.62 -7.16 -7.44
N ASN A 368 4.90 -7.08 -7.75
CA ASN A 368 5.47 -5.95 -8.49
C ASN A 368 5.46 -6.16 -10.00
N ASP A 369 5.91 -7.31 -10.49
CA ASP A 369 6.14 -7.61 -11.91
C ASP A 369 5.38 -8.85 -12.43
N GLY A 370 4.57 -9.48 -11.58
CA GLY A 370 3.84 -10.69 -11.93
C GLY A 370 4.68 -11.97 -12.00
N ASN A 371 6.00 -11.89 -11.79
CA ASN A 371 6.90 -13.04 -11.77
C ASN A 371 6.92 -13.69 -10.38
N PRO A 372 6.57 -14.99 -10.25
CA PRO A 372 6.57 -15.67 -8.95
C PRO A 372 7.96 -15.83 -8.35
N GLU A 373 9.01 -15.80 -9.17
CA GLU A 373 10.40 -16.00 -8.78
C GLU A 373 11.13 -14.69 -8.44
N THR A 374 10.44 -13.55 -8.51
CA THR A 374 10.98 -12.27 -8.05
C THR A 374 10.89 -12.19 -6.52
N LEU A 375 12.04 -12.15 -5.88
CA LEU A 375 12.17 -11.94 -4.44
C LEU A 375 12.16 -10.43 -4.16
N GLY A 376 11.02 -9.93 -3.67
CA GLY A 376 10.86 -8.52 -3.31
C GLY A 376 11.29 -8.25 -1.86
N PHE A 377 12.23 -7.32 -1.70
CA PHE A 377 12.66 -6.80 -0.41
C PHE A 377 12.26 -5.34 -0.26
N ILE A 378 12.09 -4.89 0.98
CA ILE A 378 11.70 -3.50 1.30
C ILE A 378 12.69 -2.92 2.30
N SER A 379 13.10 -1.67 2.06
CA SER A 379 13.94 -0.90 2.96
C SER A 379 13.67 0.61 2.85
N SER A 380 14.48 1.43 3.50
CA SER A 380 14.44 2.89 3.33
C SER A 380 14.92 3.29 1.92
N PRO A 381 14.42 4.42 1.36
CA PRO A 381 14.81 4.85 0.03
C PRO A 381 16.32 5.11 -0.08
N GLU A 382 16.94 5.61 0.98
CA GLU A 382 18.38 5.86 1.04
C GLU A 382 19.17 4.55 0.92
N LEU A 383 18.75 3.52 1.67
CA LEU A 383 19.40 2.21 1.59
C LEU A 383 19.23 1.58 0.20
N VAL A 384 18.03 1.72 -0.39
CA VAL A 384 17.73 1.26 -1.76
C VAL A 384 18.69 1.90 -2.76
N VAL A 385 18.89 3.22 -2.69
CA VAL A 385 19.80 3.96 -3.59
C VAL A 385 21.26 3.52 -3.38
N ALA A 386 21.74 3.45 -2.14
CA ALA A 386 23.11 3.02 -1.87
C ALA A 386 23.39 1.60 -2.39
N MET A 387 22.45 0.67 -2.17
CA MET A 387 22.57 -0.71 -2.66
C MET A 387 22.45 -0.81 -4.19
N ALA A 388 21.74 0.12 -4.85
CA ALA A 388 21.73 0.20 -6.32
C ALA A 388 23.11 0.52 -6.89
N PHE A 389 23.88 1.36 -6.22
CA PHE A 389 25.28 1.64 -6.60
C PHE A 389 26.19 0.44 -6.29
N GLY A 390 25.95 -0.30 -5.20
CA GLY A 390 26.66 -1.53 -4.87
C GLY A 390 26.33 -2.72 -5.78
N GLY A 391 25.13 -2.76 -6.36
CA GLY A 391 24.66 -3.81 -7.27
C GLY A 391 24.38 -5.17 -6.61
N SER A 392 24.43 -5.26 -5.29
CA SER A 392 24.37 -6.51 -4.53
C SER A 392 23.46 -6.40 -3.31
N MET A 393 22.68 -7.44 -3.04
CA MET A 393 21.92 -7.58 -1.80
C MET A 393 22.81 -7.75 -0.56
N LYS A 394 24.08 -8.06 -0.74
CA LYS A 394 25.07 -8.17 0.35
C LYS A 394 25.75 -6.85 0.69
N PHE A 395 25.64 -5.84 -0.16
CA PHE A 395 26.30 -4.56 0.06
C PHE A 395 25.70 -3.82 1.27
N ASN A 396 26.54 -3.56 2.27
CA ASN A 396 26.17 -2.79 3.45
C ASN A 396 26.86 -1.42 3.41
N PRO A 397 26.15 -0.31 3.08
CA PRO A 397 26.76 1.00 2.96
C PRO A 397 27.32 1.56 4.28
N LEU A 398 26.96 0.95 5.44
CA LEU A 398 27.49 1.35 6.75
C LEU A 398 28.94 0.88 6.96
N THR A 399 29.33 -0.22 6.31
CA THR A 399 30.63 -0.87 6.52
C THR A 399 31.47 -0.98 5.25
N ASP A 400 30.82 -1.20 4.11
CA ASP A 400 31.49 -1.57 2.88
C ASP A 400 31.93 -0.34 2.07
N SER A 401 32.89 -0.55 1.18
CA SER A 401 33.41 0.46 0.27
C SER A 401 33.23 0.01 -1.18
N LEU A 402 33.04 0.97 -2.06
CA LEU A 402 33.10 0.80 -3.51
C LEU A 402 34.43 1.33 -4.02
N LYS A 403 34.76 1.07 -5.28
CA LYS A 403 35.95 1.69 -5.93
C LYS A 403 35.50 2.95 -6.66
N ASP A 404 36.21 4.06 -6.40
CA ASP A 404 36.03 5.30 -7.14
C ASP A 404 36.67 5.20 -8.55
N LYS A 405 36.53 6.26 -9.34
CA LYS A 405 37.12 6.34 -10.70
C LYS A 405 38.64 6.17 -10.75
N ASP A 406 39.31 6.42 -9.65
CA ASP A 406 40.79 6.36 -9.52
C ASP A 406 41.26 5.05 -8.87
N GLY A 407 40.32 4.16 -8.51
CA GLY A 407 40.54 2.86 -7.88
C GLY A 407 40.70 2.89 -6.36
N ASN A 408 40.47 4.03 -5.72
CA ASN A 408 40.54 4.16 -4.28
C ASN A 408 39.22 3.67 -3.62
N ASP A 409 39.30 3.34 -2.34
CA ASP A 409 38.13 2.97 -1.56
C ASP A 409 37.26 4.20 -1.28
N PHE A 410 36.03 4.11 -1.73
CA PHE A 410 34.97 5.09 -1.46
C PHE A 410 33.91 4.48 -0.55
N LYS A 411 33.58 5.17 0.52
CA LYS A 411 32.50 4.80 1.43
C LYS A 411 31.46 5.90 1.50
N PHE A 412 30.20 5.54 1.29
CA PHE A 412 29.09 6.47 1.45
C PHE A 412 29.06 7.06 2.85
N GLN A 413 28.86 8.36 2.93
CA GLN A 413 28.49 9.05 4.17
C GLN A 413 26.97 8.96 4.36
N PRO A 414 26.48 9.03 5.61
CA PRO A 414 25.03 9.05 5.87
C PRO A 414 24.30 10.05 5.00
N PRO A 415 23.07 9.72 4.54
CA PRO A 415 22.28 10.62 3.70
C PRO A 415 21.91 11.90 4.44
N ALA A 416 21.89 13.01 3.74
CA ALA A 416 21.42 14.30 4.21
C ALA A 416 20.36 14.84 3.26
N GLY A 417 19.38 15.58 3.76
CA GLY A 417 18.31 16.15 2.93
C GLY A 417 17.52 17.22 3.65
N GLU A 418 16.67 17.88 2.89
CA GLU A 418 15.79 18.94 3.38
C GLU A 418 14.40 18.36 3.66
N VAL A 419 13.84 18.67 4.83
CA VAL A 419 12.49 18.23 5.22
C VAL A 419 11.43 18.89 4.33
N LEU A 420 11.62 20.16 4.00
CA LEU A 420 10.74 20.95 3.13
C LEU A 420 11.57 21.68 2.08
N PRO A 421 11.01 22.00 0.91
CA PRO A 421 11.72 22.76 -0.09
C PRO A 421 12.04 24.17 0.43
N PRO A 422 13.33 24.60 0.40
CA PRO A 422 13.73 25.91 0.94
C PRO A 422 13.03 27.09 0.27
N ASN A 423 12.63 26.93 -0.99
CA ASN A 423 11.93 27.94 -1.78
C ASN A 423 10.41 27.68 -1.87
N GLY A 424 9.85 26.90 -0.95
CA GLY A 424 8.46 26.45 -0.98
C GLY A 424 8.18 25.43 -2.10
N TYR A 425 7.00 24.85 -2.08
CA TYR A 425 6.53 24.02 -3.20
C TYR A 425 6.24 24.89 -4.42
N THR A 426 6.37 24.30 -5.61
CA THR A 426 6.08 24.99 -6.87
C THR A 426 4.56 25.12 -7.02
N PRO A 427 4.00 26.36 -7.06
CA PRO A 427 2.59 26.57 -7.33
C PRO A 427 2.25 26.10 -8.74
N GLN A 428 1.18 25.33 -8.87
CA GLN A 428 0.74 24.81 -10.17
C GLN A 428 -0.68 24.28 -10.12
N ASP A 429 -1.24 24.02 -11.31
CA ASP A 429 -2.44 23.18 -11.43
C ASP A 429 -2.04 21.72 -11.17
N ALA A 430 -2.30 21.25 -9.95
CA ALA A 430 -2.03 19.87 -9.56
C ALA A 430 -3.03 18.86 -10.16
N GLY A 431 -3.87 19.27 -11.09
CA GLY A 431 -4.84 18.40 -11.77
C GLY A 431 -6.14 18.19 -11.01
N TYR A 432 -6.53 19.12 -10.14
CA TYR A 432 -7.82 19.09 -9.44
C TYR A 432 -8.92 19.72 -10.28
N GLU A 433 -10.06 19.01 -10.42
CA GLU A 433 -11.28 19.54 -11.01
C GLU A 433 -12.38 19.69 -9.94
N VAL A 434 -12.94 20.90 -9.87
CA VAL A 434 -14.07 21.21 -9.00
C VAL A 434 -15.35 20.55 -9.55
N PRO A 435 -16.13 19.83 -8.72
CA PRO A 435 -17.36 19.19 -9.21
C PRO A 435 -18.43 20.19 -9.60
N THR A 436 -19.13 19.91 -10.68
CA THR A 436 -20.21 20.76 -11.21
C THR A 436 -21.58 20.45 -10.65
N MET A 437 -21.75 19.34 -9.90
CA MET A 437 -23.03 18.80 -9.40
C MET A 437 -24.05 18.56 -10.53
N SER A 438 -23.57 18.21 -11.73
CA SER A 438 -24.40 18.06 -12.93
C SER A 438 -23.82 17.03 -13.89
N GLY A 439 -24.60 16.63 -14.88
CA GLY A 439 -24.21 15.67 -15.91
C GLY A 439 -24.73 14.26 -15.65
N GLU A 440 -24.40 13.35 -16.56
CA GLU A 440 -24.75 11.93 -16.48
C GLU A 440 -23.50 11.08 -16.40
N VAL A 441 -23.62 9.93 -15.69
CA VAL A 441 -22.54 8.95 -15.64
C VAL A 441 -22.40 8.28 -17.00
N VAL A 442 -21.19 8.29 -17.55
CA VAL A 442 -20.90 7.80 -18.90
C VAL A 442 -20.33 6.39 -18.83
N ILE A 443 -21.07 5.42 -19.35
CA ILE A 443 -20.61 4.03 -19.57
C ILE A 443 -21.04 3.63 -20.99
N SER A 444 -20.09 3.15 -21.79
CA SER A 444 -20.42 2.55 -23.09
C SER A 444 -21.19 1.24 -22.90
N PRO A 445 -22.30 1.02 -23.60
CA PRO A 445 -23.04 -0.25 -23.51
C PRO A 445 -22.26 -1.45 -24.04
N THR A 446 -21.19 -1.22 -24.78
CA THR A 446 -20.30 -2.27 -25.33
C THR A 446 -18.96 -2.34 -24.60
N SER A 447 -18.83 -1.69 -23.46
CA SER A 447 -17.57 -1.72 -22.70
C SER A 447 -17.30 -3.11 -22.14
N GLU A 448 -16.08 -3.58 -22.31
CA GLU A 448 -15.58 -4.79 -21.62
C GLU A 448 -14.99 -4.47 -20.23
N ARG A 449 -14.83 -3.19 -19.90
CA ARG A 449 -14.17 -2.70 -18.69
C ARG A 449 -15.11 -2.14 -17.64
N LEU A 450 -16.29 -1.69 -18.06
CA LEU A 450 -17.29 -1.02 -17.22
C LEU A 450 -18.66 -1.67 -17.47
N SER A 451 -19.41 -1.90 -16.39
CA SER A 451 -20.81 -2.31 -16.47
C SER A 451 -21.58 -1.75 -15.27
N PHE A 452 -22.86 -1.47 -15.47
CA PHE A 452 -23.74 -1.25 -14.32
C PHE A 452 -23.89 -2.54 -13.53
N LEU A 453 -23.89 -2.42 -12.18
CA LEU A 453 -24.17 -3.55 -11.32
C LEU A 453 -25.67 -3.76 -11.24
N GLU A 454 -26.12 -4.97 -11.58
CA GLU A 454 -27.46 -5.40 -11.25
C GLU A 454 -27.53 -5.76 -9.77
N PRO A 455 -28.63 -5.39 -9.08
CA PRO A 455 -28.82 -5.75 -7.68
C PRO A 455 -28.76 -7.28 -7.50
N PHE A 456 -28.02 -7.75 -6.52
CA PHE A 456 -28.02 -9.16 -6.18
C PHE A 456 -29.40 -9.61 -5.74
N ALA A 457 -29.81 -10.79 -6.20
CA ALA A 457 -31.06 -11.40 -5.77
C ALA A 457 -31.09 -11.57 -4.25
N LYS A 458 -32.28 -11.32 -3.66
CA LYS A 458 -32.49 -11.56 -2.24
C LYS A 458 -32.27 -13.04 -1.93
N GLN A 459 -31.47 -13.31 -0.92
CA GLN A 459 -31.23 -14.67 -0.44
C GLN A 459 -32.41 -15.16 0.41
N ASP A 460 -32.73 -16.44 0.27
CA ASP A 460 -33.68 -17.16 1.11
C ASP A 460 -32.90 -18.06 2.10
N PRO A 461 -32.83 -17.72 3.40
CA PRO A 461 -32.08 -18.51 4.35
C PRO A 461 -32.52 -19.97 4.47
N ALA A 462 -33.78 -20.27 4.18
CA ALA A 462 -34.30 -21.64 4.24
C ALA A 462 -33.86 -22.51 3.07
N LYS A 463 -33.38 -21.90 1.97
CA LYS A 463 -33.03 -22.58 0.72
C LYS A 463 -31.56 -22.41 0.34
N ASP A 464 -31.07 -21.18 0.40
CA ASP A 464 -29.78 -20.81 -0.20
C ASP A 464 -28.56 -21.21 0.65
N TYR A 465 -28.76 -21.72 1.86
CA TYR A 465 -27.72 -22.12 2.79
C TYR A 465 -27.75 -23.62 3.16
N GLN A 466 -28.48 -24.44 2.39
CA GLN A 466 -28.53 -25.87 2.59
C GLN A 466 -27.68 -26.59 1.55
N ASP A 467 -27.04 -27.68 1.96
CA ASP A 467 -26.26 -28.60 1.09
C ASP A 467 -25.22 -27.90 0.20
N LEU A 468 -24.57 -26.88 0.74
CA LEU A 468 -23.57 -26.10 0.01
C LEU A 468 -22.32 -26.93 -0.25
N PRO A 469 -21.93 -27.16 -1.52
CA PRO A 469 -20.65 -27.79 -1.82
C PRO A 469 -19.48 -26.89 -1.38
N VAL A 470 -18.39 -27.54 -0.96
CA VAL A 470 -17.12 -26.87 -0.67
C VAL A 470 -16.40 -26.65 -1.99
N LEU A 471 -16.32 -25.39 -2.43
CA LEU A 471 -15.56 -25.05 -3.64
C LEU A 471 -14.06 -25.17 -3.39
N PHE A 472 -13.60 -24.72 -2.23
CA PHE A 472 -12.21 -24.41 -1.99
C PHE A 472 -11.88 -24.39 -0.49
N LYS A 473 -10.73 -24.96 -0.14
CA LYS A 473 -10.12 -24.82 1.19
C LYS A 473 -8.72 -24.23 0.99
N ALA A 474 -8.52 -22.98 1.40
CA ALA A 474 -7.24 -22.30 1.26
C ALA A 474 -6.18 -22.99 2.09
N LYS A 475 -5.06 -23.37 1.49
CA LYS A 475 -3.89 -23.89 2.19
C LYS A 475 -2.89 -22.77 2.45
N GLY A 476 -2.66 -22.47 3.73
CA GLY A 476 -1.77 -21.40 4.14
C GLY A 476 -2.32 -19.99 3.85
N LYS A 477 -1.44 -19.06 3.56
CA LYS A 477 -1.79 -17.64 3.38
C LYS A 477 -2.72 -17.41 2.19
N CYS A 478 -3.87 -16.76 2.42
CA CYS A 478 -4.83 -16.39 1.39
C CYS A 478 -5.12 -14.89 1.47
N THR A 479 -4.40 -14.10 0.68
CA THR A 479 -4.52 -12.64 0.63
C THR A 479 -5.60 -12.19 -0.34
N THR A 480 -5.97 -10.90 -0.33
CA THR A 480 -6.84 -10.33 -1.36
C THR A 480 -6.26 -10.44 -2.78
N ASP A 481 -4.93 -10.47 -2.92
CA ASP A 481 -4.28 -10.72 -4.22
C ASP A 481 -4.41 -12.18 -4.68
N HIS A 482 -4.59 -13.14 -3.78
CA HIS A 482 -4.88 -14.53 -4.13
C HIS A 482 -6.34 -14.72 -4.55
N ILE A 483 -7.27 -13.93 -3.97
CA ILE A 483 -8.70 -14.01 -4.27
C ILE A 483 -9.04 -13.21 -5.53
N SER A 484 -8.60 -11.95 -5.60
CA SER A 484 -8.83 -11.04 -6.74
C SER A 484 -7.52 -10.33 -7.07
N GLN A 485 -6.82 -10.79 -8.09
CA GLN A 485 -5.50 -10.28 -8.44
C GLN A 485 -5.52 -8.82 -8.92
N ALA A 486 -4.44 -8.10 -8.63
CA ALA A 486 -4.15 -6.78 -9.17
C ALA A 486 -3.44 -6.88 -10.56
N GLY A 487 -2.57 -5.94 -10.87
CA GLY A 487 -1.80 -5.92 -12.10
C GLY A 487 -2.71 -5.78 -13.34
N PRO A 488 -2.57 -6.64 -14.36
CA PRO A 488 -3.34 -6.54 -15.60
C PRO A 488 -4.87 -6.62 -15.43
N TRP A 489 -5.34 -7.22 -14.33
CA TRP A 489 -6.77 -7.35 -14.03
C TRP A 489 -7.44 -6.06 -13.61
N LEU A 490 -6.67 -5.07 -13.14
CA LEU A 490 -7.20 -3.78 -12.70
C LEU A 490 -8.01 -3.06 -13.78
N LYS A 491 -7.74 -3.33 -15.05
CA LYS A 491 -8.53 -2.78 -16.17
C LYS A 491 -10.02 -3.19 -16.15
N PHE A 492 -10.36 -4.29 -15.45
CA PHE A 492 -11.72 -4.81 -15.35
C PHE A 492 -12.44 -4.44 -14.04
N ARG A 493 -11.83 -3.60 -13.19
CA ARG A 493 -12.43 -3.24 -11.87
C ARG A 493 -13.85 -2.72 -11.95
N GLY A 494 -14.23 -2.07 -13.03
CA GLY A 494 -15.57 -1.56 -13.26
C GLY A 494 -16.54 -2.57 -13.89
N HIS A 495 -16.12 -3.81 -14.19
CA HIS A 495 -16.93 -4.85 -14.83
C HIS A 495 -16.89 -6.15 -14.01
N LEU A 496 -17.86 -6.33 -13.11
CA LEU A 496 -17.83 -7.41 -12.11
C LEU A 496 -17.73 -8.81 -12.74
N ASP A 497 -18.44 -9.10 -13.81
CA ASP A 497 -18.38 -10.42 -14.43
C ASP A 497 -17.01 -10.71 -15.07
N ASN A 498 -16.41 -9.71 -15.74
CA ASN A 498 -15.11 -9.88 -16.38
C ASN A 498 -13.97 -10.00 -15.37
N ILE A 499 -13.96 -9.18 -14.28
CA ILE A 499 -12.94 -9.31 -13.25
C ILE A 499 -13.06 -10.63 -12.50
N SER A 500 -14.25 -11.17 -12.36
CA SER A 500 -14.47 -12.47 -11.70
C SER A 500 -13.78 -13.65 -12.38
N ASN A 501 -13.27 -13.47 -13.61
CA ASN A 501 -12.43 -14.48 -14.27
C ASN A 501 -11.03 -14.61 -13.63
N ASN A 502 -10.64 -13.72 -12.70
CA ASN A 502 -9.39 -13.87 -11.94
C ASN A 502 -9.60 -14.52 -10.57
N MET A 503 -10.84 -14.78 -10.17
CA MET A 503 -11.16 -15.26 -8.83
C MET A 503 -10.39 -16.52 -8.46
N PHE A 504 -9.64 -16.46 -7.36
CA PHE A 504 -8.82 -17.53 -6.79
C PHE A 504 -7.65 -18.04 -7.65
N LEU A 505 -7.31 -17.43 -8.77
CA LEU A 505 -6.17 -17.88 -9.61
C LEU A 505 -4.83 -17.88 -8.86
N GLY A 506 -4.70 -17.09 -7.80
CA GLY A 506 -3.52 -17.05 -6.95
C GLY A 506 -3.60 -17.90 -5.68
N ALA A 507 -4.74 -18.52 -5.40
CA ALA A 507 -4.98 -19.24 -4.16
C ALA A 507 -4.49 -20.70 -4.24
N THR A 508 -3.83 -21.17 -3.16
CA THR A 508 -3.46 -22.59 -3.04
C THR A 508 -4.61 -23.35 -2.41
N ASN A 509 -5.10 -24.38 -3.12
CA ASN A 509 -6.19 -25.22 -2.68
C ASN A 509 -5.63 -26.43 -1.92
N ALA A 510 -6.15 -26.72 -0.71
CA ALA A 510 -5.75 -27.88 0.06
C ALA A 510 -6.12 -29.24 -0.62
N PHE A 511 -7.10 -29.21 -1.49
CA PHE A 511 -7.60 -30.40 -2.20
C PHE A 511 -6.96 -30.61 -3.59
N HIS A 512 -6.05 -29.71 -4.00
CA HIS A 512 -5.44 -29.79 -5.32
C HIS A 512 -3.99 -29.28 -5.32
N PRO A 513 -3.06 -29.93 -6.03
CA PRO A 513 -1.65 -29.55 -6.03
C PRO A 513 -1.35 -28.24 -6.80
N GLU A 514 -2.17 -27.91 -7.82
CA GLU A 514 -1.96 -26.74 -8.66
C GLU A 514 -2.67 -25.51 -8.09
N THR A 515 -1.94 -24.38 -8.05
CA THR A 515 -2.49 -23.09 -7.61
C THR A 515 -3.64 -22.66 -8.50
N GLY A 516 -4.73 -22.17 -7.90
CA GLY A 516 -5.92 -21.70 -8.61
C GLY A 516 -6.83 -22.78 -9.18
N SER A 517 -6.52 -24.05 -8.93
CA SER A 517 -7.21 -25.20 -9.49
C SER A 517 -7.90 -26.06 -8.44
N GLY A 518 -8.87 -26.84 -8.89
CA GLY A 518 -9.63 -27.77 -8.06
C GLY A 518 -10.42 -28.77 -8.89
N ASN A 519 -11.18 -29.59 -8.19
CA ASN A 519 -12.12 -30.53 -8.81
C ASN A 519 -13.55 -30.03 -8.59
N ASN A 520 -14.39 -30.13 -9.62
CA ASN A 520 -15.78 -29.71 -9.50
C ASN A 520 -16.53 -30.65 -8.54
N PRO A 521 -17.03 -30.14 -7.41
CA PRO A 521 -17.63 -31.00 -6.38
C PRO A 521 -18.96 -31.61 -6.76
N VAL A 522 -19.58 -31.17 -7.87
CA VAL A 522 -20.87 -31.66 -8.35
C VAL A 522 -20.70 -32.58 -9.55
N THR A 523 -19.88 -32.20 -10.55
CA THR A 523 -19.69 -33.00 -11.77
C THR A 523 -18.56 -34.02 -11.63
N GLY A 524 -17.64 -33.84 -10.67
CA GLY A 524 -16.45 -34.68 -10.52
C GLY A 524 -15.34 -34.40 -11.54
N GLU A 525 -15.50 -33.37 -12.39
CA GLU A 525 -14.45 -32.98 -13.34
C GLU A 525 -13.24 -32.45 -12.59
N GLU A 526 -12.06 -32.95 -12.94
CA GLU A 526 -10.80 -32.65 -12.28
C GLU A 526 -10.02 -31.54 -13.00
N ASN A 527 -9.07 -30.93 -12.28
CA ASN A 527 -8.08 -29.98 -12.82
C ASN A 527 -8.69 -28.74 -13.48
N GLN A 528 -9.77 -28.21 -12.93
CA GLN A 528 -10.40 -26.99 -13.43
C GLN A 528 -9.95 -25.75 -12.62
N GLU A 529 -9.91 -24.59 -13.27
CA GLU A 529 -9.74 -23.32 -12.56
C GLU A 529 -10.92 -23.06 -11.62
N LEU A 530 -10.66 -22.62 -10.38
CA LEU A 530 -11.67 -22.41 -9.35
C LEU A 530 -12.76 -21.41 -9.79
N ASN A 531 -12.41 -20.37 -10.55
CA ASN A 531 -13.39 -19.42 -11.09
C ASN A 531 -14.36 -20.09 -12.07
N LYS A 532 -13.91 -21.05 -12.90
CA LYS A 532 -14.75 -21.79 -13.85
C LYS A 532 -15.70 -22.73 -13.12
N ILE A 533 -15.20 -23.42 -12.10
CA ILE A 533 -16.03 -24.27 -11.24
C ILE A 533 -17.13 -23.43 -10.58
N ALA A 534 -16.76 -22.30 -9.96
CA ALA A 534 -17.71 -21.40 -9.30
C ALA A 534 -18.78 -20.87 -10.27
N ARG A 535 -18.37 -20.46 -11.48
CA ARG A 535 -19.28 -20.01 -12.54
C ARG A 535 -20.25 -21.13 -12.95
N ASN A 536 -19.77 -22.35 -13.12
CA ASN A 536 -20.59 -23.50 -13.41
C ASN A 536 -21.62 -23.78 -12.32
N LEU A 537 -21.22 -23.75 -11.05
CA LEU A 537 -22.14 -23.90 -9.91
C LEU A 537 -23.21 -22.82 -9.90
N ARG A 538 -22.80 -21.55 -10.03
CA ARG A 538 -23.71 -20.39 -10.09
C ARG A 538 -24.75 -20.55 -11.20
N ASP A 539 -24.30 -20.91 -12.39
CA ASP A 539 -25.18 -21.03 -13.59
C ASP A 539 -26.19 -22.18 -13.44
N GLN A 540 -25.90 -23.17 -12.58
CA GLN A 540 -26.84 -24.20 -12.15
C GLN A 540 -27.74 -23.77 -10.96
N GLY A 541 -27.60 -22.54 -10.49
CA GLY A 541 -28.35 -22.02 -9.32
C GLY A 541 -27.83 -22.54 -7.97
N LEU A 542 -26.63 -23.11 -7.93
CA LEU A 542 -26.02 -23.64 -6.72
C LEU A 542 -25.13 -22.60 -6.05
N GLY A 543 -25.29 -22.45 -4.72
CA GLY A 543 -24.34 -21.74 -3.90
C GLY A 543 -23.17 -22.64 -3.49
N TRP A 544 -22.12 -22.04 -2.90
CA TRP A 544 -20.95 -22.76 -2.39
C TRP A 544 -20.34 -22.07 -1.17
N VAL A 545 -19.47 -22.78 -0.48
CA VAL A 545 -18.74 -22.31 0.70
C VAL A 545 -17.23 -22.44 0.47
N ALA A 546 -16.46 -21.52 1.06
CA ALA A 546 -15.00 -21.58 1.11
C ALA A 546 -14.50 -21.72 2.54
N PHE A 547 -13.42 -22.47 2.72
CA PHE A 547 -12.70 -22.57 3.97
C PHE A 547 -11.34 -21.91 3.87
N ALA A 548 -10.88 -21.30 4.97
CA ALA A 548 -9.58 -20.66 5.02
C ALA A 548 -8.95 -20.77 6.40
N ASP A 549 -7.65 -20.55 6.46
CA ASP A 549 -6.88 -20.52 7.68
C ASP A 549 -6.89 -19.11 8.31
N GLU A 550 -5.82 -18.73 8.96
CA GLU A 550 -5.70 -17.46 9.66
C GLU A 550 -5.54 -16.26 8.75
N ASN A 551 -6.11 -15.11 9.18
CA ASN A 551 -5.95 -13.80 8.55
C ASN A 551 -6.32 -13.77 7.06
N VAL A 552 -7.37 -14.52 6.67
CA VAL A 552 -7.82 -14.54 5.28
C VAL A 552 -8.21 -13.15 4.79
N GLY A 553 -7.83 -12.82 3.55
CA GLY A 553 -8.09 -11.51 2.96
C GLY A 553 -7.13 -10.41 3.39
N GLU A 554 -5.97 -10.76 3.96
CA GLU A 554 -4.88 -9.83 4.23
C GLU A 554 -4.49 -9.08 2.95
N GLY A 555 -4.03 -7.84 3.10
CA GLY A 555 -3.49 -7.05 2.01
C GLY A 555 -4.37 -5.86 1.63
N SER A 556 -4.67 -5.67 0.34
CA SER A 556 -5.42 -4.53 -0.18
C SER A 556 -6.87 -4.50 0.31
N SER A 557 -7.43 -3.29 0.48
CA SER A 557 -8.86 -3.08 0.82
C SER A 557 -9.85 -3.53 -0.27
N ARG A 558 -9.38 -4.22 -1.28
CA ARG A 558 -10.09 -4.59 -2.49
C ARG A 558 -11.41 -5.28 -2.21
N GLU A 559 -12.50 -4.56 -2.40
CA GLU A 559 -13.85 -5.09 -2.21
C GLU A 559 -14.19 -6.19 -3.24
N HIS A 560 -13.54 -6.18 -4.40
CA HIS A 560 -13.66 -7.22 -5.42
C HIS A 560 -13.37 -8.62 -4.87
N ALA A 561 -12.47 -8.74 -3.88
CA ALA A 561 -12.22 -10.00 -3.19
C ALA A 561 -13.45 -10.56 -2.44
N ALA A 562 -14.48 -9.73 -2.19
CA ALA A 562 -15.77 -10.17 -1.66
C ALA A 562 -16.88 -10.15 -2.72
N MET A 563 -16.85 -9.17 -3.63
CA MET A 563 -17.85 -9.04 -4.70
C MET A 563 -17.78 -10.20 -5.69
N GLU A 564 -16.58 -10.61 -6.10
CA GLU A 564 -16.38 -11.73 -7.04
C GLU A 564 -16.91 -13.05 -6.48
N PRO A 565 -16.53 -13.49 -5.27
CA PRO A 565 -17.15 -14.67 -4.66
C PRO A 565 -18.67 -14.55 -4.56
N ARG A 566 -19.20 -13.38 -4.14
CA ARG A 566 -20.64 -13.15 -4.08
C ARG A 566 -21.31 -13.31 -5.45
N HIS A 567 -20.75 -12.69 -6.48
CA HIS A 567 -21.22 -12.78 -7.87
C HIS A 567 -21.19 -14.20 -8.39
N MET A 568 -20.17 -14.96 -8.03
CA MET A 568 -19.97 -16.34 -8.43
C MET A 568 -20.73 -17.37 -7.57
N GLY A 569 -21.58 -16.93 -6.63
CA GLY A 569 -22.46 -17.81 -5.86
C GLY A 569 -21.99 -18.18 -4.46
N CYS A 570 -20.91 -17.57 -3.95
CA CYS A 570 -20.46 -17.79 -2.57
C CYS A 570 -21.55 -17.40 -1.56
N ARG A 571 -21.77 -18.24 -0.57
CA ARG A 571 -22.72 -17.97 0.55
C ARG A 571 -21.99 -17.70 1.85
N ALA A 572 -20.88 -18.39 2.08
CA ALA A 572 -20.13 -18.23 3.32
C ALA A 572 -18.64 -18.49 3.12
N PHE A 573 -17.85 -17.82 3.95
CA PHE A 573 -16.48 -18.20 4.27
C PHE A 573 -16.45 -18.71 5.71
N VAL A 574 -15.65 -19.75 5.97
CA VAL A 574 -15.36 -20.24 7.31
C VAL A 574 -13.85 -20.22 7.49
N ALA A 575 -13.34 -19.47 8.46
CA ALA A 575 -11.91 -19.29 8.63
C ALA A 575 -11.48 -19.28 10.10
N ASN A 576 -10.20 -19.48 10.38
CA ASN A 576 -9.65 -19.31 11.71
C ASN A 576 -9.62 -17.85 12.17
N SER A 577 -9.38 -16.93 11.23
CA SER A 577 -9.50 -15.49 11.43
C SER A 577 -9.51 -14.73 10.11
N TYR A 578 -9.91 -13.46 10.15
CA TYR A 578 -10.05 -12.57 9.00
C TYR A 578 -9.22 -11.32 9.15
N ALA A 579 -8.72 -10.80 8.02
CA ALA A 579 -8.31 -9.41 7.94
C ALA A 579 -9.55 -8.51 8.01
N ARG A 580 -9.47 -7.43 8.79
CA ARG A 580 -10.59 -6.55 9.15
C ARG A 580 -11.42 -6.09 7.94
N ILE A 581 -10.75 -5.55 6.92
CA ILE A 581 -11.43 -4.97 5.75
C ILE A 581 -12.14 -6.08 4.95
N PHE A 582 -11.52 -7.23 4.78
CA PHE A 582 -12.12 -8.34 4.06
C PHE A 582 -13.37 -8.89 4.77
N GLU A 583 -13.32 -9.03 6.10
CA GLU A 583 -14.50 -9.41 6.91
C GLU A 583 -15.65 -8.42 6.73
N ALA A 584 -15.36 -7.11 6.80
CA ALA A 584 -16.35 -6.06 6.57
C ALA A 584 -16.93 -6.13 5.15
N ASN A 585 -16.08 -6.31 4.13
CA ASN A 585 -16.52 -6.44 2.74
C ASN A 585 -17.41 -7.66 2.51
N LEU A 586 -17.08 -8.82 3.09
CA LEU A 586 -17.94 -10.01 3.01
C LEU A 586 -19.34 -9.72 3.56
N LYS A 587 -19.42 -9.11 4.75
CA LYS A 587 -20.70 -8.73 5.37
C LYS A 587 -21.50 -7.77 4.50
N LYS A 588 -20.85 -6.75 3.94
CA LYS A 588 -21.48 -5.76 3.04
C LYS A 588 -21.98 -6.41 1.74
N GLN A 589 -21.30 -7.43 1.24
CA GLN A 589 -21.71 -8.19 0.08
C GLN A 589 -22.64 -9.37 0.40
N ALA A 590 -23.15 -9.46 1.63
CA ALA A 590 -24.03 -10.54 2.10
C ALA A 590 -23.42 -11.95 1.91
N VAL A 591 -22.12 -12.07 2.09
CA VAL A 591 -21.40 -13.34 2.27
C VAL A 591 -21.13 -13.51 3.76
N LEU A 592 -21.53 -14.62 4.36
CA LEU A 592 -21.41 -14.82 5.79
C LEU A 592 -19.99 -15.20 6.20
N PRO A 593 -19.28 -14.40 7.01
CA PRO A 593 -17.98 -14.78 7.56
C PRO A 593 -18.17 -15.48 8.89
N PHE A 594 -17.82 -16.76 8.95
CA PHE A 594 -17.81 -17.56 10.18
C PHE A 594 -16.38 -17.86 10.63
N THR A 595 -16.18 -17.95 11.93
CA THR A 595 -14.95 -18.48 12.51
C THR A 595 -15.16 -19.86 13.06
N PHE A 596 -14.13 -20.72 12.95
CA PHE A 596 -14.15 -22.00 13.62
C PHE A 596 -14.26 -21.83 15.14
N ALA A 597 -15.12 -22.62 15.78
CA ALA A 597 -15.22 -22.65 17.23
C ALA A 597 -13.95 -23.26 17.86
N ASP A 598 -13.43 -24.29 17.25
CA ASP A 598 -12.10 -24.85 17.51
C ASP A 598 -11.24 -24.69 16.25
N LYS A 599 -10.13 -23.99 16.35
CA LYS A 599 -9.22 -23.76 15.22
C LYS A 599 -8.69 -25.06 14.61
N ALA A 600 -8.57 -26.12 15.40
CA ALA A 600 -8.16 -27.43 14.92
C ALA A 600 -9.16 -28.08 13.94
N ASP A 601 -10.41 -27.60 13.91
CA ASP A 601 -11.41 -28.08 12.95
C ASP A 601 -11.06 -27.73 11.49
N TYR A 602 -10.20 -26.72 11.30
CA TYR A 602 -9.66 -26.42 9.98
C TYR A 602 -8.85 -27.60 9.39
N ASP A 603 -8.19 -28.39 10.20
CA ASP A 603 -7.36 -29.52 9.75
C ASP A 603 -8.18 -30.78 9.40
N LYS A 604 -9.44 -30.81 9.76
CA LYS A 604 -10.38 -31.90 9.43
C LYS A 604 -10.92 -31.73 8.02
#